data_61f59a3af3918ff5d93a4ba82a9f50af
#
_entry.id   61f59a3af3918ff5d93a4ba82a9f50af
#
_cell.length_a   1.000
_cell.length_b   1.000
_cell.length_c   1.000
_cell.angle_alpha   90.00
_cell.angle_beta   90.00
_cell.angle_gamma   90.00
#
_symmetry.space_group_name_H-M   'P 1'
#
loop_
_entity.id
_entity.type
_entity.pdbx_description
1 polymer ?
#
loop_
_entity_poly.entity_id
_entity_poly.type
_entity_poly.pdbx_seq_one_letter_code
_entity_poly.pdbx_strand_id
1 'polypeptide(L)'
;MYKLQKVQTGRILGPMDLDHLKALANQSLIAPDDLVQIDEGPWIKAPEVAGLEMLWWVEPLDGPRYGPTTAGTIAEFLQSGQLGGSELVTNVRNKETYTASEFIEEMRRRRAARLKSRTIKLEEAPETTPSFESSPAFDSALRLRIKQLESDLAKAREQLDAQAHELARLRASLS
;
A
#
# COMPACT_ATOMS: atom_id res chain seq x y z
N MET A 1 -15.42 -6.03 9.98
CA MET A 1 -15.43 -4.80 9.15
C MET A 1 -14.83 -3.65 9.93
N TYR A 2 -14.12 -2.74 9.26
CA TYR A 2 -13.44 -1.61 9.90
C TYR A 2 -14.07 -0.30 9.47
N LYS A 3 -14.20 0.64 10.40
CA LYS A 3 -14.56 2.05 10.11
C LYS A 3 -13.42 2.94 10.62
N LEU A 4 -13.10 3.97 9.87
CA LEU A 4 -12.05 4.93 10.19
C LEU A 4 -12.68 6.31 10.43
N GLN A 5 -12.40 6.92 11.57
CA GLN A 5 -12.77 8.30 11.86
C GLN A 5 -11.54 9.19 11.82
N LYS A 6 -11.55 10.17 10.93
CA LYS A 6 -10.52 11.19 10.81
C LYS A 6 -10.72 12.22 11.92
N VAL A 7 -9.81 12.28 12.88
CA VAL A 7 -9.91 13.21 14.02
C VAL A 7 -9.92 14.66 13.57
N GLN A 8 -9.11 15.03 12.59
CA GLN A 8 -9.02 16.41 12.10
C GLN A 8 -10.31 16.92 11.44
N THR A 9 -11.06 16.06 10.77
CA THR A 9 -12.26 16.45 10.00
C THR A 9 -13.56 15.91 10.56
N GLY A 10 -13.50 15.00 11.54
CA GLY A 10 -14.65 14.26 12.05
C GLY A 10 -15.28 13.27 11.07
N ARG A 11 -14.72 13.15 9.86
CA ARG A 11 -15.29 12.30 8.81
C ARG A 11 -15.09 10.82 9.12
N ILE A 12 -16.16 10.03 8.95
CA ILE A 12 -16.12 8.57 9.07
C ILE A 12 -16.08 7.95 7.67
N LEU A 13 -15.13 7.02 7.47
CA LEU A 13 -14.94 6.24 6.26
C LEU A 13 -15.20 4.76 6.56
N GLY A 14 -15.75 4.02 5.62
CA GLY A 14 -16.06 2.60 5.74
C GLY A 14 -17.57 2.32 5.67
N PRO A 15 -17.99 1.07 5.86
CA PRO A 15 -17.16 -0.07 6.30
C PRO A 15 -16.16 -0.54 5.25
N MET A 16 -15.01 -1.04 5.67
CA MET A 16 -13.95 -1.57 4.81
C MET A 16 -13.29 -2.81 5.42
N ASP A 17 -12.55 -3.56 4.62
CA ASP A 17 -11.73 -4.67 5.10
C ASP A 17 -10.37 -4.19 5.66
N LEU A 18 -9.61 -5.12 6.26
CA LEU A 18 -8.30 -4.81 6.82
C LEU A 18 -7.27 -4.44 5.74
N ASP A 19 -7.34 -5.04 4.57
CA ASP A 19 -6.37 -4.80 3.50
C ASP A 19 -6.55 -3.41 2.92
N HIS A 20 -7.79 -2.94 2.78
CA HIS A 20 -8.09 -1.57 2.39
C HIS A 20 -7.60 -0.57 3.46
N LEU A 21 -7.85 -0.87 4.73
CA LEU A 21 -7.39 -0.03 5.84
C LEU A 21 -5.85 0.06 5.88
N LYS A 22 -5.13 -1.05 5.64
CA LYS A 22 -3.66 -1.09 5.49
C LYS A 22 -3.18 -0.26 4.31
N ALA A 23 -3.86 -0.34 3.17
CA ALA A 23 -3.52 0.45 2.00
C ALA A 23 -3.60 1.95 2.30
N LEU A 24 -4.66 2.41 2.96
CA LEU A 24 -4.81 3.80 3.40
C LEU A 24 -3.70 4.22 4.39
N ALA A 25 -3.34 3.34 5.33
CA ALA A 25 -2.27 3.62 6.27
C ALA A 25 -0.91 3.76 5.58
N ASN A 26 -0.61 2.90 4.60
CA ASN A 26 0.64 2.94 3.84
C ASN A 26 0.74 4.13 2.86
N GLN A 27 -0.39 4.73 2.50
CA GLN A 27 -0.48 5.96 1.71
C GLN A 27 -0.51 7.24 2.56
N SER A 28 -0.11 7.16 3.82
CA SER A 28 -0.17 8.27 4.79
C SER A 28 -1.56 8.89 4.99
N LEU A 29 -2.61 8.19 4.57
CA LEU A 29 -4.00 8.66 4.72
C LEU A 29 -4.59 8.35 6.09
N ILE A 30 -3.88 7.68 6.98
CA ILE A 30 -4.26 7.45 8.37
C ILE A 30 -3.23 8.08 9.28
N ALA A 31 -3.67 9.06 10.07
CA ALA A 31 -2.83 9.69 11.08
C ALA A 31 -2.78 8.85 12.38
N PRO A 32 -1.73 9.00 13.20
CA PRO A 32 -1.64 8.29 14.48
C PRO A 32 -2.79 8.57 15.46
N ASP A 33 -3.41 9.74 15.35
CA ASP A 33 -4.53 10.16 16.21
C ASP A 33 -5.89 9.73 15.68
N ASP A 34 -5.99 9.26 14.44
CA ASP A 34 -7.24 8.79 13.87
C ASP A 34 -7.78 7.58 14.64
N LEU A 35 -9.09 7.44 14.66
CA LEU A 35 -9.77 6.38 15.39
C LEU A 35 -10.26 5.31 14.42
N VAL A 36 -10.14 4.06 14.83
CA VAL A 36 -10.63 2.89 14.10
C VAL A 36 -11.63 2.14 14.96
N GLN A 37 -12.76 1.78 14.38
CA GLN A 37 -13.75 0.91 14.98
C GLN A 37 -13.68 -0.46 14.27
N ILE A 38 -13.61 -1.53 15.04
CA ILE A 38 -13.64 -2.91 14.57
C ILE A 38 -15.05 -3.44 14.82
N ASP A 39 -15.74 -3.79 13.74
CA ASP A 39 -17.16 -4.16 13.75
C ASP A 39 -18.02 -3.11 14.48
N GLU A 40 -18.71 -3.47 15.55
CA GLU A 40 -19.49 -2.56 16.40
C GLU A 40 -18.82 -2.31 17.76
N GLY A 41 -17.51 -2.58 17.86
CA GLY A 41 -16.72 -2.39 19.06
C GLY A 41 -16.42 -0.92 19.37
N PRO A 42 -15.61 -0.67 20.40
CA PRO A 42 -15.19 0.69 20.76
C PRO A 42 -14.26 1.28 19.67
N TRP A 43 -14.25 2.61 19.64
CA TRP A 43 -13.26 3.35 18.87
C TRP A 43 -11.90 3.28 19.58
N ILE A 44 -10.87 2.82 18.88
CA ILE A 44 -9.48 2.74 19.35
C ILE A 44 -8.58 3.55 18.44
N LYS A 45 -7.42 3.98 18.92
CA LYS A 45 -6.46 4.71 18.08
C LYS A 45 -5.89 3.80 16.98
N ALA A 46 -5.64 4.36 15.81
CA ALA A 46 -5.11 3.61 14.68
C ALA A 46 -3.84 2.78 15.01
N PRO A 47 -2.85 3.27 15.80
CA PRO A 47 -1.68 2.47 16.19
C PRO A 47 -2.00 1.26 17.08
N GLU A 48 -3.15 1.23 17.75
CA GLU A 48 -3.57 0.12 18.61
C GLU A 48 -4.14 -1.05 17.80
N VAL A 49 -4.47 -0.82 16.54
CA VAL A 49 -4.93 -1.86 15.61
C VAL A 49 -3.72 -2.69 15.15
N ALA A 50 -3.52 -3.87 15.74
CA ALA A 50 -2.37 -4.73 15.48
C ALA A 50 -2.13 -5.01 13.99
N GLY A 51 -3.21 -5.09 13.21
CA GLY A 51 -3.15 -5.31 11.76
C GLY A 51 -2.55 -4.18 10.95
N LEU A 52 -2.51 -2.94 11.45
CA LEU A 52 -1.97 -1.79 10.72
C LEU A 52 -0.45 -1.68 10.76
N GLU A 53 0.20 -2.39 11.69
CA GLU A 53 1.67 -2.38 11.83
C GLU A 53 2.27 -0.96 11.95
N MET A 54 1.55 -0.05 12.63
CA MET A 54 2.02 1.30 12.92
C MET A 54 3.05 1.24 14.07
N LEU A 55 4.29 0.90 13.72
CA LEU A 55 5.35 0.57 14.69
C LEU A 55 6.53 1.55 14.66
N TRP A 56 6.44 2.63 13.88
CA TRP A 56 7.58 3.49 13.63
C TRP A 56 7.34 4.93 14.08
N TRP A 57 8.26 5.44 14.88
CA TRP A 57 8.36 6.86 15.19
C TRP A 57 9.33 7.52 14.22
N VAL A 58 9.00 8.72 13.79
CA VAL A 58 9.87 9.59 13.01
C VAL A 58 10.26 10.78 13.87
N GLU A 59 11.54 11.09 13.92
CA GLU A 59 12.11 12.25 14.62
C GLU A 59 12.68 13.21 13.57
N PRO A 60 11.87 14.19 13.09
CA PRO A 60 12.35 15.19 12.15
C PRO A 60 13.44 16.06 12.80
N LEU A 61 14.36 16.61 11.99
CA LEU A 61 15.38 17.55 12.46
C LEU A 61 14.75 18.84 13.00
N ASP A 62 13.69 19.29 12.30
CA ASP A 62 12.96 20.51 12.65
C ASP A 62 11.47 20.16 12.85
N GLY A 63 11.09 19.82 14.05
CA GLY A 63 9.68 19.57 14.34
C GLY A 63 9.41 18.54 15.43
N PRO A 64 8.14 18.37 15.79
CA PRO A 64 7.74 17.39 16.79
C PRO A 64 7.87 15.97 16.23
N ARG A 65 8.17 15.04 17.11
CA ARG A 65 8.16 13.61 16.82
C ARG A 65 6.79 13.18 16.26
N TYR A 66 6.80 12.44 15.15
CA TYR A 66 5.60 11.96 14.48
C TYR A 66 5.47 10.44 14.58
N GLY A 67 4.27 9.94 14.87
CA GLY A 67 3.98 8.51 14.91
C GLY A 67 3.13 8.10 16.11
N PRO A 68 3.01 6.81 16.38
CA PRO A 68 3.56 5.71 15.57
C PRO A 68 2.90 5.62 14.19
N THR A 69 3.67 5.31 13.15
CA THR A 69 3.20 5.22 11.77
C THR A 69 3.69 3.94 11.07
N THR A 70 3.30 3.73 9.81
CA THR A 70 3.70 2.57 9.01
C THR A 70 5.01 2.82 8.25
N ALA A 71 5.66 1.75 7.82
CA ALA A 71 6.79 1.83 6.90
C ALA A 71 6.43 2.49 5.56
N GLY A 72 5.19 2.30 5.09
CA GLY A 72 4.68 2.93 3.87
C GLY A 72 4.59 4.44 4.00
N THR A 73 4.09 4.95 5.12
CA THR A 73 4.03 6.40 5.40
C THR A 73 5.42 7.04 5.40
N ILE A 74 6.43 6.37 5.97
CA ILE A 74 7.81 6.87 5.96
C ILE A 74 8.35 6.95 4.54
N ALA A 75 8.07 5.93 3.72
CA ALA A 75 8.46 5.94 2.31
C ALA A 75 7.79 7.07 1.53
N GLU A 76 6.52 7.34 1.79
CA GLU A 76 5.74 8.43 1.21
C GLU A 76 6.34 9.80 1.59
N PHE A 77 6.65 10.01 2.87
CA PHE A 77 7.26 11.26 3.36
C PHE A 77 8.64 11.51 2.75
N LEU A 78 9.45 10.48 2.55
CA LEU A 78 10.73 10.59 1.85
C LEU A 78 10.55 10.94 0.37
N GLN A 79 9.58 10.31 -0.32
CA GLN A 79 9.30 10.57 -1.72
C GLN A 79 8.72 11.97 -1.96
N SER A 80 7.88 12.44 -1.06
CA SER A 80 7.29 13.78 -1.12
C SER A 80 8.21 14.89 -0.64
N GLY A 81 9.39 14.56 -0.09
CA GLY A 81 10.34 15.52 0.47
C GLY A 81 9.91 16.11 1.82
N GLN A 82 8.89 15.55 2.48
CA GLN A 82 8.46 15.96 3.82
C GLN A 82 9.40 15.43 4.91
N LEU A 83 10.18 14.41 4.60
CA LEU A 83 11.20 13.81 5.43
C LEU A 83 12.51 13.77 4.66
N GLY A 84 13.60 14.24 5.23
CA GLY A 84 14.94 14.10 4.66
C GLY A 84 15.51 12.72 4.97
N GLY A 85 16.60 12.37 4.30
CA GLY A 85 17.22 11.05 4.46
C GLY A 85 17.96 10.83 5.76
N SER A 86 18.29 11.90 6.49
CA SER A 86 19.10 11.90 7.72
C SER A 86 18.30 11.88 9.02
N GLU A 87 16.98 12.08 8.96
CA GLU A 87 16.10 12.01 10.12
C GLU A 87 16.02 10.60 10.68
N LEU A 88 15.79 10.50 11.98
CA LEU A 88 15.78 9.22 12.67
C LEU A 88 14.39 8.57 12.66
N VAL A 89 14.40 7.27 12.40
CA VAL A 89 13.22 6.41 12.43
C VAL A 89 13.45 5.32 13.47
N THR A 90 12.60 5.27 14.48
CA THR A 90 12.73 4.33 15.61
C THR A 90 11.56 3.38 15.69
N ASN A 91 11.83 2.08 15.78
CA ASN A 91 10.80 1.06 15.97
C ASN A 91 10.31 1.04 17.43
N VAL A 92 8.99 1.09 17.62
CA VAL A 92 8.36 1.08 18.95
C VAL A 92 8.64 -0.22 19.69
N ARG A 93 8.69 -1.36 19.00
CA ARG A 93 8.73 -2.68 19.58
C ARG A 93 10.13 -3.11 20.00
N ASN A 94 11.11 -2.99 19.12
CA ASN A 94 12.48 -3.48 19.36
C ASN A 94 13.50 -2.35 19.59
N LYS A 95 13.07 -1.08 19.53
CA LYS A 95 13.91 0.12 19.72
C LYS A 95 15.05 0.28 18.72
N GLU A 96 15.01 -0.47 17.62
CA GLU A 96 15.95 -0.24 16.52
C GLU A 96 15.74 1.14 15.91
N THR A 97 16.83 1.86 15.70
CA THR A 97 16.84 3.20 15.10
C THR A 97 17.68 3.19 13.84
N TYR A 98 17.17 3.82 12.81
CA TYR A 98 17.79 3.97 11.50
C TYR A 98 17.70 5.43 11.06
N THR A 99 18.58 5.86 10.16
CA THR A 99 18.26 7.03 9.34
C THR A 99 17.13 6.68 8.36
N ALA A 100 16.36 7.65 7.93
CA ALA A 100 15.24 7.39 7.03
C ALA A 100 15.68 6.74 5.70
N SER A 101 16.87 7.09 5.20
CA SER A 101 17.46 6.44 4.02
C SER A 101 17.83 4.98 4.28
N GLU A 102 18.53 4.67 5.36
CA GLU A 102 18.88 3.30 5.74
C GLU A 102 17.66 2.44 6.00
N PHE A 103 16.62 3.03 6.59
CA PHE A 103 15.35 2.36 6.83
C PHE A 103 14.71 1.85 5.54
N ILE A 104 14.64 2.68 4.50
CA ILE A 104 14.06 2.28 3.21
C ILE A 104 14.87 1.17 2.55
N GLU A 105 16.20 1.22 2.62
CA GLU A 105 17.06 0.17 2.08
C GLU A 105 16.86 -1.15 2.83
N GLU A 106 16.76 -1.10 4.15
CA GLU A 106 16.50 -2.28 4.99
C GLU A 106 15.12 -2.88 4.70
N MET A 107 14.08 -2.04 4.53
CA MET A 107 12.75 -2.51 4.17
C MET A 107 12.72 -3.16 2.78
N ARG A 108 13.44 -2.62 1.81
CA ARG A 108 13.60 -3.23 0.48
C ARG A 108 14.30 -4.59 0.58
N ARG A 109 15.37 -4.67 1.37
CA ARG A 109 16.12 -5.92 1.61
C ARG A 109 15.25 -6.99 2.26
N ARG A 110 14.50 -6.64 3.31
CA ARG A 110 13.55 -7.55 4.00
C ARG A 110 12.46 -8.03 3.06
N ARG A 111 11.91 -7.15 2.24
CA ARG A 111 10.90 -7.51 1.23
C ARG A 111 11.45 -8.48 0.18
N ALA A 112 12.65 -8.23 -0.33
CA ALA A 112 13.33 -9.12 -1.28
C ALA A 112 13.63 -10.50 -0.68
N ALA A 113 14.08 -10.57 0.58
CA ALA A 113 14.31 -11.81 1.30
C ALA A 113 13.01 -12.62 1.50
N ARG A 114 11.90 -11.95 1.84
CA ARG A 114 10.57 -12.60 1.95
C ARG A 114 10.09 -13.19 0.64
N LEU A 115 10.31 -12.50 -0.47
CA LEU A 115 9.95 -13.00 -1.81
C LEU A 115 10.78 -14.23 -2.15
N LYS A 116 12.10 -14.21 -1.92
CA LYS A 116 12.98 -15.38 -2.14
C LYS A 116 12.56 -16.59 -1.29
N SER A 117 12.29 -16.38 -0.01
CA SER A 117 11.84 -17.46 0.90
C SER A 117 10.49 -18.06 0.48
N ARG A 118 9.63 -17.27 -0.15
CA ARG A 118 8.34 -17.74 -0.64
C ARG A 118 8.49 -18.57 -1.92
N THR A 119 9.44 -18.23 -2.79
CA THR A 119 9.77 -18.98 -4.00
C THR A 119 10.40 -20.34 -3.65
N ILE A 120 11.34 -20.36 -2.70
CA ILE A 120 11.99 -21.62 -2.25
C ILE A 120 10.98 -22.58 -1.61
N LYS A 121 10.00 -22.06 -0.87
CA LYS A 121 8.95 -22.89 -0.25
C LYS A 121 7.96 -23.48 -1.24
N LEU A 122 7.86 -22.92 -2.46
CA LEU A 122 7.09 -23.50 -3.56
C LEU A 122 7.87 -24.60 -4.30
N GLU A 123 9.21 -24.57 -4.29
CA GLU A 123 10.05 -25.60 -4.92
C GLU A 123 10.30 -26.81 -4.02
N GLU A 124 10.20 -26.66 -2.69
CA GLU A 124 10.36 -27.77 -1.71
C GLU A 124 9.02 -28.46 -1.32
N ALA A 125 7.89 -28.07 -1.91
CA ALA A 125 6.66 -28.83 -1.72
C ALA A 125 6.85 -30.21 -2.39
N PRO A 126 6.74 -31.33 -1.63
CA PRO A 126 6.79 -32.65 -2.25
C PRO A 126 5.72 -32.70 -3.33
N GLU A 127 6.08 -33.24 -4.49
CA GLU A 127 5.17 -33.51 -5.62
C GLU A 127 4.09 -34.52 -5.23
N THR A 128 3.25 -34.15 -4.27
CA THR A 128 1.90 -34.68 -4.18
C THR A 128 1.02 -33.71 -4.95
N THR A 129 1.11 -33.80 -6.25
CA THR A 129 0.07 -33.30 -7.13
C THR A 129 -1.24 -33.96 -6.72
N PRO A 130 -2.20 -33.25 -6.10
CA PRO A 130 -3.57 -33.57 -6.39
C PRO A 130 -3.66 -33.26 -7.90
N SER A 131 -3.94 -34.26 -8.70
CA SER A 131 -4.39 -34.09 -10.08
C SER A 131 -5.60 -33.17 -10.03
N PHE A 132 -5.37 -31.89 -10.03
CA PHE A 132 -6.38 -30.94 -10.40
C PHE A 132 -6.46 -31.10 -11.93
N GLU A 133 -7.27 -32.04 -12.34
CA GLU A 133 -7.78 -32.06 -13.71
C GLU A 133 -8.36 -30.66 -13.90
N SER A 134 -7.58 -29.80 -14.59
CA SER A 134 -8.05 -28.51 -15.05
C SER A 134 -9.28 -28.79 -15.87
N SER A 135 -10.44 -28.57 -15.27
CA SER A 135 -11.70 -28.69 -15.98
C SER A 135 -11.60 -27.84 -17.22
N PRO A 136 -11.78 -28.37 -18.43
CA PRO A 136 -11.63 -27.60 -19.67
C PRO A 136 -12.52 -26.33 -19.70
N ALA A 137 -13.56 -26.32 -18.87
CA ALA A 137 -14.42 -25.16 -18.64
C ALA A 137 -13.70 -24.02 -17.92
N PHE A 138 -12.79 -24.31 -16.97
CA PHE A 138 -12.04 -23.28 -16.22
C PHE A 138 -10.97 -22.63 -17.11
N ASP A 139 -10.25 -23.40 -17.90
CA ASP A 139 -9.27 -22.90 -18.88
C ASP A 139 -9.93 -22.04 -19.96
N SER A 140 -11.12 -22.42 -20.40
CA SER A 140 -11.91 -21.64 -21.36
C SER A 140 -12.38 -20.30 -20.78
N ALA A 141 -12.83 -20.28 -19.53
CA ALA A 141 -13.25 -19.05 -18.83
C ALA A 141 -12.09 -18.09 -18.61
N LEU A 142 -10.90 -18.60 -18.23
CA LEU A 142 -9.68 -17.80 -18.07
C LEU A 142 -9.22 -17.18 -19.39
N ARG A 143 -9.20 -17.94 -20.48
CA ARG A 143 -8.84 -17.45 -21.82
C ARG A 143 -9.82 -16.39 -22.31
N LEU A 144 -11.12 -16.57 -22.05
CA LEU A 144 -12.13 -15.56 -22.38
C LEU A 144 -11.89 -14.26 -21.60
N ARG A 145 -11.55 -14.37 -20.32
CA ARG A 145 -11.27 -13.20 -19.47
C ARG A 145 -10.01 -12.46 -19.88
N ILE A 146 -8.96 -13.18 -20.25
CA ILE A 146 -7.71 -12.59 -20.78
C ILE A 146 -8.04 -11.80 -22.06
N LYS A 147 -8.75 -12.42 -23.01
CA LYS A 147 -9.14 -11.78 -24.26
C LYS A 147 -10.01 -10.53 -24.07
N GLN A 148 -10.89 -10.56 -23.06
CA GLN A 148 -11.68 -9.39 -22.66
C GLN A 148 -10.81 -8.25 -22.15
N LEU A 149 -9.87 -8.55 -21.25
CA LEU A 149 -8.95 -7.56 -20.67
C LEU A 149 -8.03 -6.95 -21.74
N GLU A 150 -7.54 -7.76 -22.67
CA GLU A 150 -6.72 -7.28 -23.82
C GLU A 150 -7.52 -6.32 -24.70
N SER A 151 -8.79 -6.63 -24.97
CA SER A 151 -9.69 -5.75 -25.72
C SER A 151 -9.96 -4.42 -25.01
N ASP A 152 -10.20 -4.48 -23.69
CA ASP A 152 -10.46 -3.29 -22.88
C ASP A 152 -9.20 -2.40 -22.79
N LEU A 153 -8.03 -3.02 -22.71
CA LEU A 153 -6.73 -2.32 -22.69
C LEU A 153 -6.43 -1.65 -24.04
N ALA A 154 -6.77 -2.30 -25.16
CA ALA A 154 -6.63 -1.71 -26.49
C ALA A 154 -7.54 -0.47 -26.65
N LYS A 155 -8.82 -0.55 -26.23
CA LYS A 155 -9.73 0.59 -26.23
C LYS A 155 -9.27 1.74 -25.35
N ALA A 156 -8.74 1.45 -24.17
CA ALA A 156 -8.21 2.48 -23.28
C ALA A 156 -7.00 3.21 -23.89
N ARG A 157 -6.12 2.49 -24.60
CA ARG A 157 -5.00 3.09 -25.32
C ARG A 157 -5.47 4.00 -26.46
N GLU A 158 -6.42 3.56 -27.24
CA GLU A 158 -7.00 4.35 -28.33
C GLU A 158 -7.66 5.65 -27.81
N GLN A 159 -8.34 5.58 -26.67
CA GLN A 159 -8.92 6.76 -26.01
C GLN A 159 -7.85 7.74 -25.52
N LEU A 160 -6.74 7.22 -24.95
CA LEU A 160 -5.61 8.06 -24.53
C LEU A 160 -4.94 8.75 -25.71
N ASP A 161 -4.74 8.05 -26.81
CA ASP A 161 -4.16 8.61 -28.03
C ASP A 161 -5.07 9.70 -28.64
N ALA A 162 -6.38 9.46 -28.66
CA ALA A 162 -7.36 10.46 -29.11
C ALA A 162 -7.33 11.73 -28.24
N GLN A 163 -7.29 11.58 -26.92
CA GLN A 163 -7.18 12.70 -25.99
C GLN A 163 -5.85 13.46 -26.13
N ALA A 164 -4.75 12.74 -26.36
CA ALA A 164 -3.43 13.35 -26.60
C ALA A 164 -3.44 14.20 -27.88
N HIS A 165 -4.07 13.70 -28.95
CA HIS A 165 -4.24 14.45 -30.21
C HIS A 165 -5.12 15.69 -30.04
N GLU A 166 -6.19 15.59 -29.28
CA GLU A 166 -7.09 16.73 -28.99
C GLU A 166 -6.35 17.80 -28.16
N LEU A 167 -5.60 17.41 -27.14
CA LEU A 167 -4.78 18.33 -26.37
C LEU A 167 -3.69 19.02 -27.22
N ALA A 168 -3.06 18.29 -28.14
CA ALA A 168 -2.10 18.86 -29.07
C ALA A 168 -2.75 19.91 -30.01
N ARG A 169 -3.97 19.63 -30.48
CA ARG A 169 -4.74 20.54 -31.32
C ARG A 169 -5.14 21.82 -30.59
N LEU A 170 -5.60 21.70 -29.35
CA LEU A 170 -5.94 22.83 -28.50
C LEU A 170 -4.71 23.69 -28.17
N ARG A 171 -3.57 23.09 -27.91
CA ARG A 171 -2.31 23.83 -27.73
C ARG A 171 -1.86 24.59 -28.95
N ALA A 172 -2.02 24.01 -30.15
CA ALA A 172 -1.68 24.68 -31.39
C ALA A 172 -2.63 25.84 -31.75
N SER A 173 -3.87 25.83 -31.24
CA SER A 173 -4.85 26.92 -31.45
C SER A 173 -4.68 28.11 -30.48
N LEU A 174 -3.85 27.96 -29.44
CA LEU A 174 -3.58 28.97 -28.43
C LEU A 174 -2.22 29.67 -28.63
N SER A 175 -1.46 29.26 -29.65
CA SER A 175 -0.20 29.89 -30.09
C SER A 175 -0.38 30.76 -31.31
#